data_c9eda258b9232a8b4cc7b1e2356ed0ee
#
_entry.id   c9eda258b9232a8b4cc7b1e2356ed0ee
#
_cell.length_a   1.000
_cell.length_b   1.000
_cell.length_c   1.000
_cell.angle_alpha   90.00
_cell.angle_beta   90.00
_cell.angle_gamma   90.00
#
_symmetry.space_group_name_H-M   'P 1'
#
loop_
_entity.id
_entity.type
_entity.pdbx_description
1 polymer ?
#
loop_
_entity_poly.entity_id
_entity_poly.type
_entity_poly.pdbx_seq_one_letter_code
_entity_poly.pdbx_strand_id
1 'polypeptide(L)'
;MRSLILKGGEIYDPLTKERREGGLGIRDGRIVPVESLAGEETDVIDVGGCTVVPGFIDYHIHLYTGCDGGVAPDTISLPSGVTTAVDGGTCGVSTFEMFKRNNIDPSITRVLSYLHVSSSGLSTAVFPENADPDCFERE
;
A
#
# COMPACT_ATOMS: atom_id res chain seq x y z
N MET A 1 21.56 -3.53 6.04
CA MET A 1 20.40 -2.77 6.59
C MET A 1 20.54 -2.72 8.09
N ARG A 2 20.05 -1.67 8.74
CA ARG A 2 20.05 -1.61 10.21
C ARG A 2 18.93 -2.48 10.76
N SER A 3 19.23 -3.15 11.87
CA SER A 3 18.22 -3.85 12.66
C SER A 3 17.41 -2.85 13.49
N LEU A 4 16.14 -3.14 13.76
CA LEU A 4 15.22 -2.27 14.48
C LEU A 4 14.45 -3.07 15.53
N ILE A 5 14.25 -2.49 16.70
CA ILE A 5 13.36 -3.00 17.74
C ILE A 5 12.26 -1.99 18.02
N LEU A 6 11.01 -2.41 17.90
CA LEU A 6 9.87 -1.72 18.49
C LEU A 6 9.68 -2.23 19.91
N LYS A 7 9.69 -1.33 20.91
CA LYS A 7 9.71 -1.71 22.31
C LYS A 7 8.52 -1.12 23.06
N GLY A 8 7.92 -1.91 23.95
CA GLY A 8 6.96 -1.40 24.96
C GLY A 8 5.52 -1.28 24.48
N GLY A 9 5.20 -1.72 23.28
CA GLY A 9 3.84 -1.73 22.76
C GLY A 9 3.13 -3.08 22.92
N GLU A 10 1.82 -3.09 22.66
CA GLU A 10 1.03 -4.29 22.49
C GLU A 10 1.12 -4.72 21.01
N ILE A 11 1.53 -5.95 20.76
CA ILE A 11 1.60 -6.52 19.40
C ILE A 11 0.33 -7.32 19.14
N TYR A 12 -0.37 -7.01 18.07
CA TYR A 12 -1.55 -7.75 17.61
C TYR A 12 -1.23 -8.54 16.35
N ASP A 13 -1.44 -9.86 16.42
CA ASP A 13 -1.34 -10.75 15.26
C ASP A 13 -2.75 -11.02 14.70
N PRO A 14 -3.08 -10.51 13.51
CA PRO A 14 -4.40 -10.70 12.92
C PRO A 14 -4.68 -12.15 12.47
N LEU A 15 -3.65 -12.98 12.28
CA LEU A 15 -3.84 -14.39 11.89
C LEU A 15 -4.29 -15.24 13.07
N THR A 16 -3.61 -15.09 14.21
CA THR A 16 -3.95 -15.83 15.43
C THR A 16 -4.99 -15.10 16.29
N LYS A 17 -5.19 -13.81 16.03
CA LYS A 17 -6.00 -12.85 16.85
C LYS A 17 -5.45 -12.68 18.26
N GLU A 18 -4.20 -13.05 18.48
CA GLU A 18 -3.54 -12.91 19.76
C GLU A 18 -2.99 -11.49 19.97
N ARG A 19 -2.96 -11.10 21.23
CA ARG A 19 -2.32 -9.85 21.68
C ARG A 19 -1.24 -10.21 22.68
N ARG A 20 -0.09 -9.59 22.54
CA ARG A 20 1.02 -9.80 23.49
C ARG A 20 1.74 -8.50 23.76
N GLU A 21 2.09 -8.28 24.99
CA GLU A 21 3.02 -7.23 25.40
C GLU A 21 4.44 -7.61 25.01
N GLY A 22 5.26 -6.62 24.67
CA GLY A 22 6.68 -6.86 24.47
C GLY A 22 7.28 -6.05 23.32
N GLY A 23 8.27 -6.64 22.69
CA GLY A 23 9.01 -6.05 21.58
C GLY A 23 8.82 -6.82 20.29
N LEU A 24 9.05 -6.14 19.17
CA LEU A 24 9.11 -6.70 17.83
C LEU A 24 10.47 -6.37 17.22
N GLY A 25 11.24 -7.41 16.87
CA GLY A 25 12.50 -7.25 16.16
C GLY A 25 12.29 -7.24 14.65
N ILE A 26 13.05 -6.42 13.95
CA ILE A 26 13.06 -6.34 12.48
C ILE A 26 14.51 -6.38 12.02
N ARG A 27 14.83 -7.31 11.12
CA ARG A 27 16.13 -7.42 10.46
C ARG A 27 15.93 -7.69 8.98
N ASP A 28 16.57 -6.90 8.12
CA ASP A 28 16.50 -7.02 6.67
C ASP A 28 15.05 -7.04 6.13
N GLY A 29 14.18 -6.20 6.73
CA GLY A 29 12.77 -6.10 6.34
C GLY A 29 11.89 -7.28 6.77
N ARG A 30 12.39 -8.13 7.67
CA ARG A 30 11.66 -9.30 8.20
C ARG A 30 11.51 -9.21 9.71
N ILE A 31 10.37 -9.66 10.21
CA ILE A 31 10.12 -9.81 11.64
C ILE A 31 10.96 -10.97 12.16
N VAL A 32 11.69 -10.73 13.25
CA VAL A 32 12.53 -11.71 13.93
C VAL A 32 12.31 -11.63 15.46
N PRO A 33 12.62 -12.68 16.22
CA PRO A 33 12.63 -12.60 17.68
C PRO A 33 13.61 -11.51 18.14
N VAL A 34 13.22 -10.71 19.13
CA VAL A 34 14.07 -9.62 19.67
C VAL A 34 15.40 -10.15 20.18
N GLU A 35 15.40 -11.34 20.79
CA GLU A 35 16.59 -12.00 21.34
C GLU A 35 17.62 -12.32 20.27
N SER A 36 17.20 -12.51 19.02
CA SER A 36 18.09 -12.78 17.90
C SER A 36 18.91 -11.57 17.47
N LEU A 37 18.57 -10.38 17.95
CA LEU A 37 19.29 -9.12 17.69
C LEU A 37 20.29 -8.77 18.78
N ALA A 38 20.50 -9.63 19.77
CA ALA A 38 21.43 -9.39 20.86
C ALA A 38 22.86 -9.25 20.34
N GLY A 39 23.51 -8.13 20.67
CA GLY A 39 24.88 -7.83 20.24
C GLY A 39 25.01 -7.19 18.86
N GLU A 40 23.89 -6.96 18.16
CA GLU A 40 23.87 -6.19 16.92
C GLU A 40 23.68 -4.69 17.20
N GLU A 41 24.21 -3.84 16.31
CA GLU A 41 23.86 -2.42 16.31
C GLU A 41 22.41 -2.27 15.84
N THR A 42 21.54 -1.85 16.75
CA THR A 42 20.09 -1.89 16.56
C THR A 42 19.47 -0.55 16.95
N ASP A 43 18.67 0.03 16.05
CA ASP A 43 17.84 1.17 16.38
C ASP A 43 16.67 0.70 17.28
N VAL A 44 16.26 1.51 18.26
CA VAL A 44 15.15 1.19 19.16
C VAL A 44 14.15 2.32 19.10
N ILE A 45 12.89 1.98 18.79
CA ILE A 45 11.77 2.91 18.85
C ILE A 45 10.87 2.48 20.01
N ASP A 46 10.65 3.41 20.94
CA ASP A 46 9.66 3.21 22.01
C ASP A 46 8.24 3.44 21.45
N VAL A 47 7.43 2.41 21.54
CA VAL A 47 6.03 2.41 21.12
C VAL A 47 5.10 2.10 22.30
N GLY A 48 5.52 2.47 23.53
CA GLY A 48 4.73 2.33 24.74
C GLY A 48 3.36 2.98 24.60
N GLY A 49 2.29 2.25 24.96
CA GLY A 49 0.92 2.71 24.82
C GLY A 49 0.33 2.60 23.40
N CYS A 50 1.11 2.13 22.42
CA CYS A 50 0.62 1.87 21.09
C CYS A 50 0.31 0.39 20.86
N THR A 51 -0.62 0.11 19.95
CA THR A 51 -0.80 -1.23 19.40
C THR A 51 -0.04 -1.33 18.08
N VAL A 52 0.90 -2.27 18.01
CA VAL A 52 1.65 -2.59 16.80
C VAL A 52 0.85 -3.58 15.99
N VAL A 53 0.54 -3.21 14.77
CA VAL A 53 -0.22 -4.00 13.80
C VAL A 53 0.53 -4.09 12.47
N PRO A 54 0.22 -5.06 11.59
CA PRO A 54 0.68 -5.01 10.21
C PRO A 54 0.22 -3.74 9.50
N GLY A 55 0.97 -3.32 8.48
CA GLY A 55 0.54 -2.21 7.64
C GLY A 55 -0.85 -2.46 7.06
N PHE A 56 -1.65 -1.40 7.00
CA PHE A 56 -3.02 -1.50 6.50
C PHE A 56 -3.07 -1.76 5.00
N ILE A 57 -4.17 -2.37 4.58
CA ILE A 57 -4.51 -2.56 3.17
C ILE A 57 -5.72 -1.68 2.86
N ASP A 58 -5.53 -0.70 1.99
CA ASP A 58 -6.64 0.05 1.41
C ASP A 58 -7.16 -0.73 0.20
N TYR A 59 -8.37 -1.21 0.30
CA TYR A 59 -8.93 -2.09 -0.71
C TYR A 59 -9.57 -1.36 -1.89
N HIS A 60 -9.84 -0.05 -1.77
CA HIS A 60 -10.47 0.72 -2.84
C HIS A 60 -10.07 2.20 -2.79
N ILE A 61 -9.15 2.57 -3.64
CA ILE A 61 -8.68 3.95 -3.81
C ILE A 61 -8.39 4.21 -5.29
N HIS A 62 -8.27 5.47 -5.70
CA HIS A 62 -7.90 5.84 -7.06
C HIS A 62 -6.49 6.45 -7.07
N LEU A 63 -5.53 5.74 -7.67
CA LEU A 63 -4.09 6.03 -7.54
C LEU A 63 -3.42 6.51 -8.82
N TYR A 64 -4.16 6.56 -9.93
CA TYR A 64 -3.61 7.05 -11.19
C TYR A 64 -3.73 8.57 -11.29
N THR A 65 -2.62 9.29 -11.15
CA THR A 65 -2.58 10.76 -11.22
C THR A 65 -2.81 11.32 -12.63
N GLY A 66 -2.92 10.46 -13.63
CA GLY A 66 -3.24 10.85 -15.00
C GLY A 66 -4.73 11.01 -15.28
N CYS A 67 -5.60 10.86 -14.25
CA CYS A 67 -7.04 11.09 -14.38
C CYS A 67 -7.56 12.00 -13.26
N ASP A 68 -8.77 12.52 -13.44
CA ASP A 68 -9.43 13.35 -12.42
C ASP A 68 -9.71 12.53 -11.16
N GLY A 69 -9.33 13.07 -10.00
CA GLY A 69 -9.52 12.45 -8.69
C GLY A 69 -8.49 11.40 -8.32
N GLY A 70 -7.55 11.07 -9.20
CA GLY A 70 -6.44 10.17 -8.87
C GLY A 70 -5.38 10.85 -8.00
N VAL A 71 -4.86 10.14 -7.01
CA VAL A 71 -3.83 10.62 -6.08
C VAL A 71 -2.54 9.81 -6.18
N ALA A 72 -1.40 10.43 -5.86
CA ALA A 72 -0.15 9.71 -5.81
C ALA A 72 -0.15 8.72 -4.63
N PRO A 73 0.21 7.44 -4.85
CA PRO A 73 0.08 6.39 -3.84
C PRO A 73 0.72 6.74 -2.50
N ASP A 74 2.00 7.10 -2.49
CA ASP A 74 2.74 7.33 -1.25
C ASP A 74 2.30 8.58 -0.49
N THR A 75 1.70 9.55 -1.18
CA THR A 75 1.23 10.81 -0.56
C THR A 75 0.08 10.57 0.42
N ILE A 76 -0.78 9.61 0.13
CA ILE A 76 -1.96 9.31 0.96
C ILE A 76 -1.73 8.04 1.79
N SER A 77 -1.14 7.00 1.19
CA SER A 77 -1.04 5.68 1.81
C SER A 77 -0.09 5.67 3.00
N LEU A 78 1.14 6.14 2.83
CA LEU A 78 2.15 6.06 3.89
C LEU A 78 1.78 6.84 5.15
N PRO A 79 1.31 8.11 5.09
CA PRO A 79 0.88 8.84 6.28
C PRO A 79 -0.30 8.19 7.01
N SER A 80 -1.10 7.40 6.30
CA SER A 80 -2.25 6.68 6.85
C SER A 80 -1.91 5.28 7.37
N GLY A 81 -0.63 4.87 7.31
CA GLY A 81 -0.20 3.52 7.71
C GLY A 81 -0.59 2.43 6.70
N VAL A 82 -1.00 2.80 5.50
CA VAL A 82 -1.34 1.88 4.41
C VAL A 82 -0.05 1.49 3.68
N THR A 83 0.24 0.19 3.63
CA THR A 83 1.41 -0.38 2.96
C THR A 83 1.07 -1.11 1.67
N THR A 84 -0.19 -1.43 1.48
CA THR A 84 -0.73 -2.01 0.24
C THR A 84 -2.03 -1.31 -0.11
N ALA A 85 -2.14 -0.84 -1.33
CA ALA A 85 -3.33 -0.16 -1.82
C ALA A 85 -3.81 -0.80 -3.13
N VAL A 86 -5.13 -0.92 -3.28
CA VAL A 86 -5.77 -1.50 -4.46
C VAL A 86 -6.49 -0.41 -5.21
N ASP A 87 -5.98 -0.06 -6.38
CA ASP A 87 -6.64 0.87 -7.29
C ASP A 87 -7.94 0.27 -7.81
N GLY A 88 -9.03 1.01 -7.66
CA GLY A 88 -10.40 0.61 -7.98
C GLY A 88 -10.71 0.61 -9.48
N GLY A 89 -9.71 0.52 -10.36
CA GLY A 89 -9.89 0.54 -11.81
C GLY A 89 -9.83 1.94 -12.40
N THR A 90 -8.90 2.76 -11.92
CA THR A 90 -8.72 4.13 -12.42
C THR A 90 -8.21 4.14 -13.87
N CYS A 91 -7.39 3.16 -14.25
CA CYS A 91 -6.86 3.02 -15.62
C CYS A 91 -7.57 1.91 -16.38
N GLY A 92 -7.59 2.03 -17.70
CA GLY A 92 -7.95 0.98 -18.63
C GLY A 92 -6.72 0.48 -19.40
N VAL A 93 -6.93 -0.42 -20.36
CA VAL A 93 -5.86 -1.06 -21.14
C VAL A 93 -4.94 -0.03 -21.81
N SER A 94 -5.49 1.02 -22.40
CA SER A 94 -4.70 2.03 -23.11
C SER A 94 -3.89 2.96 -22.21
N THR A 95 -4.22 3.04 -20.92
CA THR A 95 -3.55 3.94 -19.95
C THR A 95 -2.74 3.22 -18.89
N PHE A 96 -2.82 1.89 -18.83
CA PHE A 96 -2.18 1.08 -17.78
C PHE A 96 -0.66 1.25 -17.75
N GLU A 97 0.02 1.22 -18.89
CA GLU A 97 1.47 1.36 -18.93
C GLU A 97 1.94 2.72 -18.39
N MET A 98 1.16 3.77 -18.62
CA MET A 98 1.46 5.09 -18.07
C MET A 98 1.23 5.12 -16.55
N PHE A 99 0.14 4.53 -16.08
CA PHE A 99 -0.13 4.37 -14.66
C PHE A 99 0.97 3.56 -13.97
N LYS A 100 1.34 2.44 -14.55
CA LYS A 100 2.40 1.58 -14.02
C LYS A 100 3.71 2.36 -13.86
N ARG A 101 4.19 3.00 -14.92
CA ARG A 101 5.47 3.71 -14.93
C ARG A 101 5.49 4.93 -14.01
N ASN A 102 4.38 5.67 -13.91
CA ASN A 102 4.37 6.96 -13.21
C ASN A 102 3.93 6.85 -11.74
N ASN A 103 3.14 5.83 -11.39
CA ASN A 103 2.55 5.71 -10.06
C ASN A 103 2.88 4.38 -9.37
N ILE A 104 2.85 3.24 -10.07
CA ILE A 104 3.08 1.93 -9.44
C ILE A 104 4.58 1.71 -9.18
N ASP A 105 5.37 1.72 -10.24
CA ASP A 105 6.80 1.36 -10.15
C ASP A 105 7.64 2.27 -9.23
N PRO A 106 7.39 3.60 -9.15
CA PRO A 106 8.16 4.46 -8.26
C PRO A 106 7.68 4.43 -6.80
N SER A 107 6.52 3.85 -6.51
CA SER A 107 5.92 3.91 -5.17
C SER A 107 6.56 2.93 -4.20
N ILE A 108 6.70 3.36 -2.94
CA ILE A 108 7.06 2.52 -1.79
C ILE A 108 5.87 1.67 -1.37
N THR A 109 4.67 2.25 -1.40
CA THR A 109 3.41 1.53 -1.20
C THR A 109 3.25 0.46 -2.27
N ARG A 110 2.94 -0.76 -1.86
CA ARG A 110 2.59 -1.82 -2.81
C ARG A 110 1.25 -1.49 -3.46
N VAL A 111 1.24 -1.24 -4.76
CA VAL A 111 0.01 -0.94 -5.52
C VAL A 111 -0.42 -2.16 -6.30
N LEU A 112 -1.68 -2.53 -6.15
CA LEU A 112 -2.41 -3.47 -7.00
C LEU A 112 -3.47 -2.67 -7.75
N SER A 113 -3.91 -3.14 -8.92
CA SER A 113 -4.92 -2.43 -9.70
C SER A 113 -5.91 -3.38 -10.31
N TYR A 114 -7.19 -3.03 -10.21
CA TYR A 114 -8.17 -3.51 -11.16
C TYR A 114 -8.00 -2.76 -12.49
N LEU A 115 -8.29 -3.42 -13.56
CA LEU A 115 -8.32 -2.81 -14.88
C LEU A 115 -9.77 -2.46 -15.23
N HIS A 116 -9.99 -1.20 -15.61
CA HIS A 116 -11.31 -0.76 -16.03
C HIS A 116 -11.71 -1.40 -17.36
N VAL A 117 -12.99 -1.70 -17.53
CA VAL A 117 -13.50 -2.28 -18.79
C VAL A 117 -13.46 -1.29 -19.95
N SER A 118 -13.54 0.02 -19.67
CA SER A 118 -13.26 1.04 -20.66
C SER A 118 -11.76 1.14 -20.91
N SER A 119 -11.35 1.17 -22.18
CA SER A 119 -9.95 1.23 -22.60
C SER A 119 -9.18 2.39 -21.96
N SER A 120 -9.80 3.55 -21.80
CA SER A 120 -9.20 4.74 -21.19
C SER A 120 -9.19 4.74 -19.64
N GLY A 121 -9.99 3.87 -19.02
CA GLY A 121 -10.21 3.87 -17.57
C GLY A 121 -11.34 4.80 -17.14
N LEU A 122 -11.33 5.20 -15.87
CA LEU A 122 -12.20 6.24 -15.34
C LEU A 122 -12.03 7.51 -16.18
N SER A 123 -13.12 7.98 -16.74
CA SER A 123 -13.07 9.12 -17.63
C SER A 123 -13.06 10.43 -16.85
N THR A 124 -12.49 11.43 -17.51
CA THR A 124 -12.65 12.83 -17.13
C THR A 124 -14.11 13.27 -17.33
N ALA A 125 -14.47 14.42 -16.77
CA ALA A 125 -15.79 15.01 -16.98
C ALA A 125 -16.18 15.23 -18.48
N VAL A 126 -15.21 15.16 -19.38
CA VAL A 126 -15.37 15.35 -20.83
C VAL A 126 -15.85 14.08 -21.53
N PHE A 127 -15.47 12.91 -21.02
CA PHE A 127 -15.87 11.62 -21.60
C PHE A 127 -16.39 10.72 -20.48
N PRO A 128 -17.73 10.67 -20.27
CA PRO A 128 -18.31 9.74 -19.30
C PRO A 128 -17.93 8.30 -19.63
N GLU A 129 -17.44 7.56 -18.65
CA GLU A 129 -16.87 6.21 -18.78
C GLU A 129 -17.76 5.18 -19.48
N ASN A 130 -19.05 5.43 -19.52
CA ASN A 130 -20.06 4.57 -20.14
C ASN A 130 -20.68 5.18 -21.40
N ALA A 131 -20.15 6.28 -21.93
CA ALA A 131 -20.79 7.01 -23.02
C ALA A 131 -20.37 6.52 -24.41
N ASP A 132 -19.25 5.83 -24.54
CA ASP A 132 -18.73 5.35 -25.80
C ASP A 132 -18.61 3.81 -25.79
N PRO A 133 -19.49 3.09 -26.50
CA PRO A 133 -19.43 1.64 -26.58
C PRO A 133 -18.14 1.12 -27.25
N ASP A 134 -17.46 1.96 -28.05
CA ASP A 134 -16.19 1.62 -28.69
C ASP A 134 -15.01 1.70 -27.71
N CYS A 135 -15.22 2.27 -26.51
CA CYS A 135 -14.23 2.24 -25.43
C CYS A 135 -14.06 0.86 -24.76
N PHE A 136 -14.94 -0.09 -25.03
CA PHE A 136 -14.83 -1.44 -24.50
C PHE A 136 -13.99 -2.30 -25.41
N GLU A 137 -12.84 -2.71 -24.93
CA GLU A 137 -12.02 -3.73 -25.60
C GLU A 137 -12.46 -5.12 -25.14
N ARG A 138 -12.67 -5.99 -26.12
CA ARG A 138 -12.87 -7.43 -25.87
C ARG A 138 -11.53 -8.13 -26.09
N GLU A 139 -11.03 -8.80 -25.06
CA GLU A 139 -9.96 -9.76 -25.20
C GLU A 139 -10.45 -11.00 -25.94
#